data_4c9708354ddb0629ec03c8f843252040
#
_entry.id   4c9708354ddb0629ec03c8f843252040
#
_cell.length_a   1.000
_cell.length_b   1.000
_cell.length_c   1.000
_cell.angle_alpha   90.00
_cell.angle_beta   90.00
_cell.angle_gamma   90.00
#
_symmetry.space_group_name_H-M   'P 1'
#
loop_
_entity.id
_entity.type
_entity.pdbx_description
1 polymer ?
#
loop_
_entity_poly.entity_id
_entity_poly.type
_entity_poly.pdbx_seq_one_letter_code
_entity_poly.pdbx_strand_id
1 'polypeptide(L)'
;MVSPLKTSVAELVEAARSRIEEIETDELLAMAEDPSLVIVDLRDVRERQRSGFIPGSFHCPRGMAEFWVDPKSPYFKEIFGQDRRFVFHCASGWRSALTVATLNDMGFDAAHLKHGFTDWQKRGGPVAFAEPKKPD
;
A
#
# COMPACT_ATOMS: atom_id res chain seq x y z
N MET A 1 -5.41 25.72 24.55
CA MET A 1 -5.25 26.24 23.19
C MET A 1 -4.30 25.33 22.41
N VAL A 2 -4.70 24.91 21.22
CA VAL A 2 -3.87 24.04 20.38
C VAL A 2 -2.95 24.91 19.52
N SER A 3 -1.64 24.59 19.54
CA SER A 3 -0.68 25.29 18.68
C SER A 3 -0.93 24.91 17.22
N PRO A 4 -0.79 25.85 16.28
CA PRO A 4 -0.91 25.50 14.87
C PRO A 4 0.20 24.53 14.44
N LEU A 5 -0.13 23.64 13.52
CA LEU A 5 0.87 22.73 12.96
C LEU A 5 1.85 23.50 12.06
N LYS A 6 3.11 23.12 12.10
CA LYS A 6 4.12 23.68 11.19
C LYS A 6 3.94 23.15 9.77
N THR A 7 3.46 21.93 9.65
CA THR A 7 3.31 21.25 8.36
C THR A 7 1.96 20.53 8.34
N SER A 8 1.20 20.73 7.28
CA SER A 8 -0.08 20.02 7.10
C SER A 8 0.17 18.61 6.58
N VAL A 9 -0.83 17.72 6.72
CA VAL A 9 -0.73 16.40 6.13
C VAL A 9 -0.66 16.47 4.60
N ALA A 10 -1.35 17.43 3.99
CA ALA A 10 -1.27 17.62 2.54
C ALA A 10 0.14 17.96 2.08
N GLU A 11 0.84 18.80 2.84
CA GLU A 11 2.24 19.14 2.55
C GLU A 11 3.16 17.92 2.72
N LEU A 12 2.93 17.10 3.75
CA LEU A 12 3.70 15.86 3.95
C LEU A 12 3.49 14.90 2.77
N VAL A 13 2.25 14.74 2.32
CA VAL A 13 1.93 13.86 1.19
C VAL A 13 2.58 14.37 -0.09
N GLU A 14 2.49 15.68 -0.36
CA GLU A 14 3.11 16.26 -1.55
C GLU A 14 4.63 16.07 -1.55
N ALA A 15 5.27 16.32 -0.41
CA ALA A 15 6.71 16.11 -0.26
C ALA A 15 7.08 14.64 -0.49
N ALA A 16 6.30 13.71 0.06
CA ALA A 16 6.50 12.27 -0.15
C ALA A 16 6.38 11.92 -1.63
N ARG A 17 5.33 12.39 -2.30
CA ARG A 17 5.09 12.11 -3.72
C ARG A 17 6.21 12.58 -4.62
N SER A 18 6.87 13.68 -4.25
CA SER A 18 7.94 14.26 -5.08
C SER A 18 9.20 13.39 -5.12
N ARG A 19 9.34 12.42 -4.22
CA ARG A 19 10.55 11.60 -4.09
C ARG A 19 10.34 10.11 -4.16
N ILE A 20 9.15 9.66 -4.57
CA ILE A 20 8.82 8.24 -4.71
C ILE A 20 8.35 7.95 -6.13
N GLU A 21 8.39 6.66 -6.49
CA GLU A 21 7.80 6.20 -7.76
C GLU A 21 6.29 6.09 -7.58
N GLU A 22 5.54 6.75 -8.48
CA GLU A 22 4.09 6.68 -8.52
C GLU A 22 3.66 5.91 -9.76
N ILE A 23 2.76 4.93 -9.57
CA ILE A 23 2.26 4.10 -10.66
C ILE A 23 0.82 4.48 -10.92
N GLU A 24 0.50 4.74 -12.20
CA GLU A 24 -0.86 5.02 -12.63
C GLU A 24 -1.69 3.73 -12.60
N THR A 25 -3.00 3.87 -12.44
CA THR A 25 -3.91 2.73 -12.34
C THR A 25 -3.82 1.83 -13.57
N ASP A 26 -3.77 2.40 -14.78
CA ASP A 26 -3.68 1.61 -16.01
C ASP A 26 -2.38 0.83 -16.11
N GLU A 27 -1.28 1.37 -15.58
CA GLU A 27 0.00 0.67 -15.52
C GLU A 27 -0.10 -0.56 -14.61
N LEU A 28 -0.72 -0.40 -13.44
CA LEU A 28 -0.87 -1.52 -12.50
C LEU A 28 -1.83 -2.57 -13.05
N LEU A 29 -2.90 -2.15 -13.73
CA LEU A 29 -3.81 -3.08 -14.39
C LEU A 29 -3.07 -3.97 -15.40
N ALA A 30 -2.14 -3.39 -16.15
CA ALA A 30 -1.38 -4.13 -17.17
C ALA A 30 -0.41 -5.13 -16.57
N MET A 31 0.06 -4.92 -15.33
CA MET A 31 1.08 -5.78 -14.71
C MET A 31 0.57 -6.58 -13.51
N ALA A 32 -0.72 -6.52 -13.20
CA ALA A 32 -1.26 -7.06 -11.95
C ALA A 32 -1.08 -8.58 -11.78
N GLU A 33 -0.94 -9.31 -12.89
CA GLU A 33 -0.75 -10.77 -12.85
C GLU A 33 0.72 -11.20 -12.94
N ASP A 34 1.64 -10.25 -13.02
CA ASP A 34 3.07 -10.56 -13.08
C ASP A 34 3.51 -11.18 -11.75
N PRO A 35 4.05 -12.42 -11.76
CA PRO A 35 4.46 -13.08 -10.52
C PRO A 35 5.64 -12.41 -9.81
N SER A 36 6.39 -11.54 -10.49
CA SER A 36 7.47 -10.77 -9.86
C SER A 36 6.95 -9.56 -9.08
N LEU A 37 5.66 -9.26 -9.18
CA LEU A 37 5.03 -8.14 -8.51
C LEU A 37 4.33 -8.57 -7.23
N VAL A 38 4.50 -7.79 -6.17
CA VAL A 38 3.71 -7.91 -4.95
C VAL A 38 2.91 -6.62 -4.77
N ILE A 39 1.60 -6.72 -4.79
CA ILE A 39 0.72 -5.59 -4.47
C ILE A 39 0.42 -5.66 -2.98
N VAL A 40 0.68 -4.57 -2.26
CA VAL A 40 0.52 -4.51 -0.81
C VAL A 40 -0.57 -3.51 -0.45
N ASP A 41 -1.59 -3.98 0.25
CA ASP A 41 -2.73 -3.18 0.68
C ASP A 41 -2.49 -2.68 2.10
N LEU A 42 -2.40 -1.37 2.27
CA LEU A 42 -2.13 -0.72 3.57
C LEU A 42 -3.39 -0.37 4.35
N ARG A 43 -4.56 -0.62 3.76
CA ARG A 43 -5.83 -0.23 4.37
C ARG A 43 -6.14 -1.08 5.60
N ASP A 44 -7.08 -0.61 6.40
CA ASP A 44 -7.62 -1.35 7.53
C ASP A 44 -8.36 -2.60 7.03
N VAL A 45 -8.34 -3.67 7.81
CA VAL A 45 -9.02 -4.93 7.44
C VAL A 45 -10.51 -4.71 7.18
N ARG A 46 -11.14 -3.77 7.87
CA ARG A 46 -12.56 -3.48 7.65
C ARG A 46 -12.82 -2.82 6.31
N GLU A 47 -11.88 -2.04 5.78
CA GLU A 47 -11.98 -1.50 4.42
C GLU A 47 -11.94 -2.63 3.39
N ARG A 48 -11.06 -3.62 3.60
CA ARG A 48 -10.99 -4.80 2.74
C ARG A 48 -12.27 -5.62 2.78
N GLN A 49 -12.86 -5.77 3.96
CA GLN A 49 -14.12 -6.51 4.13
C GLN A 49 -15.28 -5.79 3.46
N ARG A 50 -15.35 -4.47 3.60
CA ARG A 50 -16.46 -3.66 3.09
C ARG A 50 -16.39 -3.44 1.59
N SER A 51 -15.21 -3.14 1.06
CA SER A 51 -15.02 -2.73 -0.34
C SER A 51 -14.30 -3.76 -1.19
N GLY A 52 -13.84 -4.85 -0.60
CA GLY A 52 -13.03 -5.82 -1.29
C GLY A 52 -11.57 -5.39 -1.42
N PHE A 53 -10.79 -6.14 -2.19
CA PHE A 53 -9.37 -5.92 -2.34
C PHE A 53 -8.91 -6.35 -3.74
N ILE A 54 -7.72 -5.91 -4.13
CA ILE A 54 -7.12 -6.36 -5.39
C ILE A 54 -6.75 -7.84 -5.25
N PRO A 55 -7.22 -8.72 -6.16
CA PRO A 55 -6.93 -10.15 -6.06
C PRO A 55 -5.43 -10.42 -5.96
N GLY A 56 -5.04 -11.29 -5.03
CA GLY A 56 -3.64 -11.63 -4.79
C GLY A 56 -2.86 -10.60 -3.99
N SER A 57 -3.46 -9.48 -3.61
CA SER A 57 -2.77 -8.48 -2.81
C SER A 57 -2.50 -8.97 -1.39
N PHE A 58 -1.34 -8.57 -0.86
CA PHE A 58 -0.93 -8.88 0.50
C PHE A 58 -1.36 -7.75 1.43
N HIS A 59 -2.04 -8.10 2.52
CA HIS A 59 -2.50 -7.10 3.47
C HIS A 59 -1.41 -6.78 4.49
N CYS A 60 -1.00 -5.52 4.54
CA CYS A 60 -0.05 -5.01 5.52
C CYS A 60 -0.63 -3.71 6.09
N PRO A 61 -1.29 -3.76 7.26
CA PRO A 61 -1.83 -2.54 7.86
C PRO A 61 -0.75 -1.47 7.99
N ARG A 62 -1.10 -0.22 7.72
CA ARG A 62 -0.12 0.88 7.70
C ARG A 62 0.79 0.89 8.93
N GLY A 63 0.23 0.62 10.11
CA GLY A 63 0.98 0.65 11.36
C GLY A 63 2.06 -0.40 11.48
N MET A 64 2.06 -1.42 10.62
CA MET A 64 3.02 -2.52 10.67
C MET A 64 4.08 -2.47 9.58
N ALA A 65 3.97 -1.54 8.64
CA ALA A 65 4.84 -1.56 7.45
C ALA A 65 6.33 -1.56 7.80
N GLU A 66 6.78 -0.63 8.60
CA GLU A 66 8.19 -0.53 8.97
C GLU A 66 8.69 -1.78 9.71
N PHE A 67 7.81 -2.35 10.53
CA PHE A 67 8.16 -3.54 11.33
C PHE A 67 8.23 -4.80 10.47
N TRP A 68 7.38 -4.89 9.45
CA TRP A 68 7.28 -6.11 8.64
C TRP A 68 8.34 -6.19 7.53
N VAL A 69 8.91 -5.05 7.10
CA VAL A 69 9.91 -5.04 6.04
C VAL A 69 11.34 -5.24 6.55
N ASP A 70 11.58 -5.05 7.84
CA ASP A 70 12.92 -5.08 8.41
C ASP A 70 13.30 -6.49 8.87
N PRO A 71 14.30 -7.14 8.22
CA PRO A 71 14.74 -8.48 8.61
C PRO A 71 15.24 -8.57 10.06
N LYS A 72 15.64 -7.46 10.66
CA LYS A 72 16.11 -7.41 12.05
C LYS A 72 14.98 -7.22 13.05
N SER A 73 13.77 -6.92 12.56
CA SER A 73 12.60 -6.77 13.40
C SER A 73 12.07 -8.14 13.83
N PRO A 74 11.57 -8.29 15.09
CA PRO A 74 10.92 -9.54 15.47
C PRO A 74 9.61 -9.78 14.72
N TYR A 75 9.09 -8.77 14.01
CA TYR A 75 7.84 -8.87 13.26
C TYR A 75 8.04 -9.03 11.76
N PHE A 76 9.26 -9.25 11.30
CA PHE A 76 9.58 -9.39 9.88
C PHE A 76 8.70 -10.43 9.19
N LYS A 77 8.20 -10.06 8.00
CA LYS A 77 7.44 -10.98 7.13
C LYS A 77 8.28 -11.34 5.92
N GLU A 78 8.44 -12.62 5.68
CA GLU A 78 9.35 -13.15 4.66
C GLU A 78 9.06 -12.66 3.24
N ILE A 79 7.79 -12.34 2.94
CA ILE A 79 7.43 -11.83 1.61
C ILE A 79 8.23 -10.57 1.27
N PHE A 80 8.55 -9.74 2.26
CA PHE A 80 9.30 -8.51 2.04
C PHE A 80 10.80 -8.74 1.86
N GLY A 81 11.28 -9.96 2.10
CA GLY A 81 12.67 -10.34 1.85
C GLY A 81 12.89 -10.92 0.46
N GLN A 82 11.85 -11.09 -0.33
CA GLN A 82 11.95 -11.64 -1.66
C GLN A 82 12.43 -10.59 -2.67
N ASP A 83 13.14 -11.04 -3.69
CA ASP A 83 13.58 -10.16 -4.79
C ASP A 83 12.41 -9.97 -5.76
N ARG A 84 11.48 -9.11 -5.38
CA ARG A 84 10.28 -8.82 -6.15
C ARG A 84 10.04 -7.32 -6.15
N ARG A 85 9.17 -6.86 -7.05
CA ARG A 85 8.76 -5.45 -7.09
C ARG A 85 7.55 -5.27 -6.19
N PHE A 86 7.61 -4.28 -5.31
CA PHE A 86 6.53 -4.01 -4.34
C PHE A 86 5.82 -2.72 -4.71
N VAL A 87 4.49 -2.81 -4.84
CA VAL A 87 3.62 -1.66 -5.09
C VAL A 87 2.60 -1.60 -3.97
N PHE A 88 2.69 -0.55 -3.17
CA PHE A 88 1.80 -0.33 -2.04
C PHE A 88 0.61 0.51 -2.46
N HIS A 89 -0.53 0.30 -1.84
CA HIS A 89 -1.69 1.16 -2.07
C HIS A 89 -2.53 1.33 -0.81
N CYS A 90 -3.33 2.38 -0.83
CA CYS A 90 -4.38 2.61 0.14
C CYS A 90 -5.66 3.00 -0.61
N ALA A 91 -6.57 3.77 -0.02
CA ALA A 91 -7.81 4.15 -0.69
C ALA A 91 -7.61 5.24 -1.73
N SER A 92 -6.83 6.29 -1.41
CA SER A 92 -6.70 7.50 -2.23
C SER A 92 -5.25 7.89 -2.55
N GLY A 93 -4.27 7.15 -2.04
CA GLY A 93 -2.86 7.42 -2.30
C GLY A 93 -2.14 8.24 -1.23
N TRP A 94 -2.80 8.68 -0.18
CA TRP A 94 -2.15 9.48 0.87
C TRP A 94 -1.34 8.63 1.85
N ARG A 95 -1.97 7.61 2.44
CA ARG A 95 -1.27 6.70 3.35
C ARG A 95 -0.12 5.99 2.65
N SER A 96 -0.34 5.56 1.41
CA SER A 96 0.69 4.86 0.66
C SER A 96 1.85 5.76 0.27
N ALA A 97 1.60 7.03 -0.04
CA ALA A 97 2.68 7.98 -0.34
C ALA A 97 3.60 8.16 0.86
N LEU A 98 3.03 8.39 2.05
CA LEU A 98 3.81 8.54 3.27
C LEU A 98 4.57 7.27 3.62
N THR A 99 3.92 6.12 3.45
CA THR A 99 4.53 4.82 3.75
C THR A 99 5.71 4.54 2.84
N VAL A 100 5.53 4.68 1.53
CA VAL A 100 6.60 4.36 0.57
C VAL A 100 7.79 5.31 0.76
N ALA A 101 7.54 6.58 1.04
CA ALA A 101 8.62 7.51 1.33
C ALA A 101 9.44 7.07 2.54
N THR A 102 8.77 6.64 3.62
CA THR A 102 9.44 6.14 4.81
C THR A 102 10.22 4.85 4.52
N LEU A 103 9.62 3.91 3.80
CA LEU A 103 10.28 2.63 3.48
C LEU A 103 11.50 2.85 2.59
N ASN A 104 11.41 3.76 1.61
CA ASN A 104 12.55 4.10 0.76
C ASN A 104 13.70 4.70 1.59
N ASP A 105 13.38 5.52 2.60
CA ASP A 105 14.38 6.07 3.51
C ASP A 105 15.08 4.97 4.31
N MET A 106 14.38 3.87 4.59
CA MET A 106 14.96 2.70 5.26
C MET A 106 15.83 1.84 4.31
N GLY A 107 15.80 2.13 3.02
CA GLY A 107 16.49 1.33 2.02
C GLY A 107 15.62 0.24 1.37
N PHE A 108 14.33 0.21 1.69
CA PHE A 108 13.39 -0.73 1.07
C PHE A 108 12.79 -0.08 -0.18
N ASP A 109 13.11 -0.63 -1.35
CA ASP A 109 12.66 -0.08 -2.63
C ASP A 109 11.21 -0.46 -2.91
N ALA A 110 10.35 0.54 -3.06
CA ALA A 110 8.94 0.34 -3.29
C ALA A 110 8.36 1.51 -4.09
N ALA A 111 7.23 1.25 -4.74
CA ALA A 111 6.41 2.25 -5.41
C ALA A 111 5.02 2.25 -4.80
N HIS A 112 4.16 3.21 -5.19
CA HIS A 112 2.78 3.17 -4.75
C HIS A 112 1.81 3.44 -5.90
N LEU A 113 0.58 2.99 -5.74
CA LEU A 113 -0.51 3.25 -6.67
C LEU A 113 -1.03 4.67 -6.40
N LYS A 114 -0.79 5.57 -7.35
CA LYS A 114 -0.96 7.01 -7.17
C LYS A 114 -2.35 7.42 -6.71
N HIS A 115 -3.39 6.81 -7.28
CA HIS A 115 -4.78 7.19 -7.00
C HIS A 115 -5.52 6.18 -6.12
N GLY A 116 -4.86 5.10 -5.73
CA GLY A 116 -5.37 4.12 -4.78
C GLY A 116 -6.49 3.22 -5.29
N PHE A 117 -7.07 2.50 -4.34
CA PHE A 117 -8.10 1.50 -4.62
C PHE A 117 -9.39 2.11 -5.17
N THR A 118 -9.71 3.32 -4.76
CA THR A 118 -10.92 4.02 -5.26
C THR A 118 -10.86 4.17 -6.79
N ASP A 119 -9.71 4.61 -7.31
CA ASP A 119 -9.53 4.75 -8.75
C ASP A 119 -9.43 3.39 -9.45
N TRP A 120 -8.81 2.40 -8.80
CA TRP A 120 -8.76 1.03 -9.30
C TRP A 120 -10.16 0.48 -9.58
N GLN A 121 -11.08 0.60 -8.62
CA GLN A 121 -12.47 0.18 -8.79
C GLN A 121 -13.17 0.98 -9.89
N LYS A 122 -12.97 2.29 -9.90
CA LYS A 122 -13.62 3.19 -10.86
C LYS A 122 -13.24 2.85 -12.30
N ARG A 123 -12.00 2.39 -12.51
CA ARG A 123 -11.49 2.02 -13.84
C ARG A 123 -11.74 0.55 -14.17
N GLY A 124 -12.51 -0.15 -13.36
CA GLY A 124 -12.90 -1.53 -13.63
C GLY A 124 -11.85 -2.57 -13.28
N GLY A 125 -10.89 -2.25 -12.43
CA GLY A 125 -9.92 -3.22 -11.94
C GLY A 125 -10.62 -4.35 -11.18
N PRO A 126 -10.11 -5.60 -11.28
CA PRO A 126 -10.74 -6.73 -10.59
C PRO A 126 -10.70 -6.56 -9.08
N VAL A 127 -11.77 -7.00 -8.43
CA VAL A 127 -11.94 -6.91 -6.97
C VAL A 127 -12.37 -8.26 -6.45
N ALA A 128 -11.74 -8.72 -5.37
CA ALA A 128 -12.09 -9.92 -4.66
C ALA A 128 -12.59 -9.58 -3.25
N PHE A 129 -13.33 -10.50 -2.65
CA PHE A 129 -13.77 -10.39 -1.26
C PHE A 129 -13.32 -11.64 -0.52
N ALA A 130 -12.94 -11.45 0.75
CA ALA A 130 -12.62 -12.59 1.60
C ALA A 130 -13.87 -13.45 1.79
N GLU A 131 -13.68 -14.78 1.78
CA GLU A 131 -14.78 -15.67 2.08
C GLU A 131 -15.26 -15.46 3.52
N PRO A 132 -16.57 -15.54 3.78
CA PRO A 132 -17.07 -15.47 5.14
C PRO A 132 -16.41 -16.55 6.00
N LYS A 133 -16.05 -16.19 7.22
CA LYS A 133 -15.49 -17.14 8.16
C LYS A 133 -16.54 -18.21 8.43
N LYS A 134 -16.19 -19.48 8.23
CA LYS A 134 -17.12 -20.58 8.50
C LYS A 134 -17.41 -20.65 10.00
N PRO A 135 -18.65 -20.81 10.39
CA PRO A 135 -18.98 -21.05 11.80
C PRO A 135 -18.35 -22.36 12.27
N ASP A 136 -17.84 -22.32 13.45
CA ASP A 136 -17.26 -23.52 14.08
C ASP A 136 -18.33 -24.54 14.42
#